data_d929b6c39ede39f3a92a9c74be0651bf
#
_entry.id   d929b6c39ede39f3a92a9c74be0651bf
#
_cell.length_a   1.000
_cell.length_b   1.000
_cell.length_c   1.000
_cell.angle_alpha   90.00
_cell.angle_beta   90.00
_cell.angle_gamma   90.00
#
_symmetry.space_group_name_H-M   'P 1'
#
loop_
_entity.id
_entity.type
_entity.pdbx_description
1 polymer ?
#
loop_
_entity_poly.entity_id
_entity_poly.type
_entity_poly.pdbx_seq_one_letter_code
_entity_poly.pdbx_strand_id
1 'polypeptide(L)'
;MDLPNRHKSVAELRRDKDRLIWAVLALAIGIAVLAVKVAFMSEIIVNRVPGTPDGAKIERNGMDVGAQQAIVYAVTNALASVNPSNGDSIKRFVQPFLSPAAYTKVSLAIDNKVAQLSAEHELGSYYFVVRRFEADDKLGRVFALGDLHTVNAARDTAEPWVFEYPVHFSNYQMILDDVVSYKGDKAHNSDWIKAQQKK
;
A
#
# COMPACT_ATOMS: atom_id res chain seq x y z
N MET A 1 -61.44 43.48 -9.97
CA MET A 1 -60.28 42.56 -9.97
C MET A 1 -59.47 42.90 -11.21
N ASP A 2 -58.59 43.91 -11.10
CA ASP A 2 -57.78 44.41 -12.20
C ASP A 2 -56.58 43.51 -12.33
N LEU A 3 -56.43 42.90 -13.50
CA LEU A 3 -55.24 42.13 -13.86
C LEU A 3 -54.15 43.11 -14.37
N PRO A 4 -53.19 43.50 -13.54
CA PRO A 4 -52.12 44.38 -14.02
C PRO A 4 -51.13 43.58 -14.91
N ASN A 5 -50.73 44.17 -15.96
CA ASN A 5 -49.60 43.82 -16.84
C ASN A 5 -49.79 42.71 -17.89
N ARG A 6 -50.68 42.94 -18.85
CA ARG A 6 -50.71 42.09 -20.05
C ARG A 6 -49.76 42.51 -21.20
N HIS A 7 -49.04 43.59 -21.07
CA HIS A 7 -48.15 44.07 -22.16
C HIS A 7 -46.76 44.41 -21.64
N LYS A 8 -45.98 43.41 -21.29
CA LYS A 8 -44.55 43.60 -21.37
C LYS A 8 -44.22 43.93 -22.83
N SER A 9 -43.51 45.03 -23.09
CA SER A 9 -43.15 45.40 -24.45
C SER A 9 -42.28 44.28 -25.06
N VAL A 10 -42.34 44.07 -26.35
CA VAL A 10 -41.51 43.06 -27.05
C VAL A 10 -40.02 43.25 -26.74
N ALA A 11 -39.62 44.49 -26.50
CA ALA A 11 -38.25 44.82 -26.09
C ALA A 11 -37.88 44.30 -24.68
N GLU A 12 -38.82 44.33 -23.73
CA GLU A 12 -38.63 43.79 -22.38
C GLU A 12 -38.53 42.27 -22.41
N LEU A 13 -39.39 41.61 -23.19
CA LEU A 13 -39.37 40.15 -23.40
C LEU A 13 -38.06 39.68 -24.05
N ARG A 14 -37.52 40.43 -25.02
CA ARG A 14 -36.21 40.13 -25.62
C ARG A 14 -35.08 40.25 -24.58
N ARG A 15 -35.10 41.33 -23.78
CA ARG A 15 -34.08 41.57 -22.75
C ARG A 15 -34.13 40.50 -21.63
N ASP A 16 -35.31 40.09 -21.22
CA ASP A 16 -35.49 39.01 -20.23
C ASP A 16 -35.02 37.66 -20.80
N LYS A 17 -35.31 37.36 -22.06
CA LYS A 17 -34.82 36.19 -22.77
C LYS A 17 -33.29 36.19 -22.85
N ASP A 18 -32.66 37.29 -23.22
CA ASP A 18 -31.19 37.38 -23.30
C ASP A 18 -30.55 37.20 -21.93
N ARG A 19 -31.12 37.78 -20.87
CA ARG A 19 -30.66 37.54 -19.49
C ARG A 19 -30.76 36.08 -19.07
N LEU A 20 -31.85 35.40 -19.46
CA LEU A 20 -32.09 34.00 -19.16
C LEU A 20 -31.09 33.11 -19.90
N ILE A 21 -30.80 33.42 -21.16
CA ILE A 21 -29.77 32.71 -21.95
C ILE A 21 -28.40 32.84 -21.29
N TRP A 22 -28.01 34.05 -20.87
CA TRP A 22 -26.74 34.25 -20.17
C TRP A 22 -26.68 33.54 -18.82
N ALA A 23 -27.77 33.50 -18.07
CA ALA A 23 -27.86 32.77 -16.82
C ALA A 23 -27.72 31.25 -17.01
N VAL A 24 -28.37 30.69 -18.04
CA VAL A 24 -28.27 29.25 -18.39
C VAL A 24 -26.85 28.90 -18.85
N LEU A 25 -26.24 29.80 -19.64
CA LEU A 25 -24.87 29.59 -20.12
C LEU A 25 -23.85 29.63 -18.98
N ALA A 26 -24.01 30.58 -18.05
CA ALA A 26 -23.18 30.65 -16.85
C ALA A 26 -23.34 29.39 -15.98
N LEU A 27 -24.55 28.89 -15.81
CA LEU A 27 -24.85 27.66 -15.07
C LEU A 27 -24.21 26.42 -15.74
N ALA A 28 -24.33 26.33 -17.07
CA ALA A 28 -23.73 25.25 -17.85
C ALA A 28 -22.19 25.23 -17.73
N ILE A 29 -21.55 26.41 -17.79
CA ILE A 29 -20.10 26.53 -17.56
C ILE A 29 -19.75 26.11 -16.13
N GLY A 30 -20.51 26.54 -15.13
CA GLY A 30 -20.31 26.15 -13.73
C GLY A 30 -20.38 24.63 -13.52
N ILE A 31 -21.37 23.99 -14.12
CA ILE A 31 -21.53 22.53 -14.08
C ILE A 31 -20.35 21.83 -14.79
N ALA A 32 -19.92 22.33 -15.95
CA ALA A 32 -18.80 21.77 -16.68
C ALA A 32 -17.49 21.85 -15.87
N VAL A 33 -17.23 22.99 -15.22
CA VAL A 33 -16.06 23.16 -14.34
C VAL A 33 -16.12 22.23 -13.14
N LEU A 34 -17.30 22.08 -12.52
CA LEU A 34 -17.50 21.13 -11.41
C LEU A 34 -17.30 19.67 -11.86
N ALA A 35 -17.82 19.29 -13.01
CA ALA A 35 -17.64 17.94 -13.56
C ALA A 35 -16.16 17.62 -13.83
N VAL A 36 -15.42 18.59 -14.41
CA VAL A 36 -13.98 18.47 -14.61
C VAL A 36 -13.26 18.33 -13.26
N LYS A 37 -13.59 19.18 -12.28
CA LYS A 37 -12.99 19.10 -10.95
C LYS A 37 -13.24 17.75 -10.29
N VAL A 38 -14.47 17.22 -10.35
CA VAL A 38 -14.81 15.90 -9.79
C VAL A 38 -14.08 14.78 -10.52
N ALA A 39 -13.95 14.85 -11.86
CA ALA A 39 -13.25 13.85 -12.65
C ALA A 39 -11.74 13.76 -12.32
N PHE A 40 -11.15 14.87 -11.88
CA PHE A 40 -9.73 14.94 -11.47
C PHE A 40 -9.52 14.94 -9.95
N MET A 41 -10.58 14.86 -9.15
CA MET A 41 -10.43 14.66 -7.70
C MET A 41 -9.97 13.23 -7.42
N SER A 42 -8.72 13.09 -6.97
CA SER A 42 -8.26 11.86 -6.35
C SER A 42 -8.97 11.72 -5.00
N GLU A 43 -9.77 10.68 -4.82
CA GLU A 43 -10.32 10.36 -3.50
C GLU A 43 -9.15 9.93 -2.59
N ILE A 44 -8.89 10.70 -1.57
CA ILE A 44 -7.96 10.32 -0.51
C ILE A 44 -8.77 9.57 0.54
N ILE A 45 -8.65 8.25 0.54
CA ILE A 45 -9.24 7.42 1.59
C ILE A 45 -8.30 7.43 2.78
N VAL A 46 -8.67 8.15 3.83
CA VAL A 46 -7.96 8.08 5.12
C VAL A 46 -8.46 6.83 5.84
N ASN A 47 -7.77 5.73 5.65
CA ASN A 47 -8.07 4.50 6.37
C ASN A 47 -7.17 4.41 7.62
N ARG A 48 -7.78 4.28 8.81
CA ARG A 48 -7.04 4.03 10.04
C ARG A 48 -6.81 2.52 10.19
N VAL A 49 -5.78 2.03 9.53
CA VAL A 49 -5.31 0.66 9.75
C VAL A 49 -4.46 0.65 11.03
N PRO A 50 -4.70 -0.28 11.97
CA PRO A 50 -3.85 -0.40 13.16
C PRO A 50 -2.38 -0.51 12.77
N GLY A 51 -1.52 0.32 13.37
CA GLY A 51 -0.08 0.39 13.07
C GLY A 51 0.32 1.42 12.00
N THR A 52 -0.64 2.06 11.31
CA THR A 52 -0.32 3.19 10.43
C THR A 52 -0.22 4.49 11.24
N PRO A 53 0.70 5.40 10.90
CA PRO A 53 0.77 6.73 11.50
C PRO A 53 -0.53 7.51 11.30
N ASP A 54 -0.86 8.40 12.25
CA ASP A 54 -2.02 9.29 12.11
C ASP A 54 -1.88 10.14 10.85
N GLY A 55 -2.93 10.14 10.01
CA GLY A 55 -2.97 10.91 8.77
C GLY A 55 -2.31 10.23 7.56
N ALA A 56 -1.99 8.94 7.63
CA ALA A 56 -1.49 8.18 6.49
C ALA A 56 -2.44 8.28 5.30
N LYS A 57 -1.90 8.65 4.13
CA LYS A 57 -2.66 8.84 2.90
C LYS A 57 -2.55 7.60 2.02
N ILE A 58 -3.70 7.09 1.60
CA ILE A 58 -3.80 6.01 0.62
C ILE A 58 -4.51 6.58 -0.60
N GLU A 59 -3.82 6.57 -1.73
CA GLU A 59 -4.33 7.02 -3.02
C GLU A 59 -4.61 5.82 -3.93
N ARG A 60 -5.34 6.03 -5.02
CA ARG A 60 -5.69 4.95 -5.94
C ARG A 60 -4.48 4.18 -6.46
N ASN A 61 -3.39 4.86 -6.75
CA ASN A 61 -2.17 4.30 -7.32
C ASN A 61 -0.92 4.67 -6.49
N GLY A 62 -1.09 4.88 -5.19
CA GLY A 62 0.00 5.26 -4.31
C GLY A 62 -0.38 5.17 -2.83
N MET A 63 0.62 5.17 -1.99
CA MET A 63 0.46 5.11 -0.54
C MET A 63 1.64 5.83 0.09
N ASP A 64 1.41 6.57 1.18
CA ASP A 64 2.50 7.23 1.85
C ASP A 64 3.47 6.21 2.49
N VAL A 65 4.69 6.67 2.75
CA VAL A 65 5.78 5.83 3.25
C VAL A 65 5.41 5.17 4.59
N GLY A 66 4.70 5.87 5.47
CA GLY A 66 4.31 5.34 6.77
C GLY A 66 3.32 4.18 6.65
N ALA A 67 2.35 4.29 5.74
CA ALA A 67 1.39 3.22 5.46
C ALA A 67 2.07 2.00 4.80
N GLN A 68 2.99 2.23 3.85
CA GLN A 68 3.81 1.17 3.26
C GLN A 68 4.61 0.40 4.32
N GLN A 69 5.29 1.15 5.21
CA GLN A 69 6.08 0.56 6.29
C GLN A 69 5.23 -0.26 7.25
N ALA A 70 4.02 0.19 7.59
CA ALA A 70 3.11 -0.55 8.47
C ALA A 70 2.71 -1.91 7.86
N ILE A 71 2.38 -1.94 6.56
CA ILE A 71 2.05 -3.19 5.86
C ILE A 71 3.26 -4.12 5.80
N VAL A 72 4.42 -3.59 5.40
CA VAL A 72 5.67 -4.37 5.32
C VAL A 72 6.06 -4.90 6.70
N TYR A 73 5.92 -4.09 7.76
CA TYR A 73 6.16 -4.52 9.14
C TYR A 73 5.27 -5.70 9.52
N ALA A 74 3.96 -5.60 9.26
CA ALA A 74 3.01 -6.65 9.61
C ALA A 74 3.30 -7.96 8.85
N VAL A 75 3.55 -7.88 7.54
CA VAL A 75 3.88 -9.04 6.70
C VAL A 75 5.21 -9.66 7.10
N THR A 76 6.25 -8.84 7.32
CA THR A 76 7.58 -9.31 7.73
C THR A 76 7.53 -10.07 9.05
N ASN A 77 6.86 -9.51 10.07
CA ASN A 77 6.74 -10.17 11.37
C ASN A 77 5.94 -11.47 11.28
N ALA A 78 4.88 -11.51 10.48
CA ALA A 78 4.12 -12.74 10.26
C ALA A 78 5.00 -13.83 9.62
N LEU A 79 5.71 -13.50 8.54
CA LEU A 79 6.58 -14.46 7.85
C LEU A 79 7.77 -14.92 8.69
N ALA A 80 8.33 -14.03 9.51
CA ALA A 80 9.46 -14.37 10.38
C ALA A 80 9.05 -15.24 11.59
N SER A 81 7.76 -15.25 11.97
CA SER A 81 7.26 -15.99 13.13
C SER A 81 6.56 -17.31 12.78
N VAL A 82 6.77 -17.82 11.56
CA VAL A 82 6.17 -19.09 11.12
C VAL A 82 6.62 -20.25 12.01
N ASN A 83 5.65 -21.03 12.48
CA ASN A 83 5.87 -22.25 13.24
C ASN A 83 4.82 -23.32 12.87
N PRO A 84 4.97 -24.58 13.33
CA PRO A 84 4.05 -25.66 12.98
C PRO A 84 2.57 -25.40 13.33
N SER A 85 2.28 -24.59 14.33
CA SER A 85 0.92 -24.33 14.79
C SER A 85 0.23 -23.16 14.10
N ASN A 86 0.98 -22.25 13.44
CA ASN A 86 0.43 -21.00 12.90
C ASN A 86 0.52 -20.87 11.38
N GLY A 87 1.15 -21.80 10.66
CA GLY A 87 1.40 -21.69 9.23
C GLY A 87 0.18 -21.34 8.39
N ASP A 88 -0.96 -22.04 8.62
CA ASP A 88 -2.20 -21.77 7.88
C ASP A 88 -2.82 -20.39 8.22
N SER A 89 -2.67 -19.93 9.44
CA SER A 89 -3.13 -18.61 9.86
C SER A 89 -2.30 -17.51 9.20
N ILE A 90 -0.99 -17.70 9.10
CA ILE A 90 -0.08 -16.78 8.41
C ILE A 90 -0.38 -16.73 6.91
N LYS A 91 -0.59 -17.88 6.25
CA LYS A 91 -0.99 -17.91 4.83
C LYS A 91 -2.24 -17.07 4.58
N ARG A 92 -3.28 -17.23 5.40
CA ARG A 92 -4.52 -16.43 5.30
C ARG A 92 -4.29 -14.95 5.57
N PHE A 93 -3.42 -14.61 6.52
CA PHE A 93 -3.10 -13.23 6.86
C PHE A 93 -2.37 -12.51 5.73
N VAL A 94 -1.37 -13.14 5.11
CA VAL A 94 -0.55 -12.50 4.07
C VAL A 94 -1.22 -12.48 2.70
N GLN A 95 -2.19 -13.37 2.45
CA GLN A 95 -2.87 -13.51 1.16
C GLN A 95 -3.39 -12.19 0.56
N PRO A 96 -4.07 -11.29 1.30
CA PRO A 96 -4.58 -10.04 0.75
C PRO A 96 -3.50 -9.05 0.30
N PHE A 97 -2.27 -9.22 0.77
CA PHE A 97 -1.15 -8.32 0.46
C PHE A 97 -0.26 -8.81 -0.68
N LEU A 98 -0.45 -10.07 -1.12
CA LEU A 98 0.41 -10.70 -2.12
C LEU A 98 -0.28 -10.80 -3.48
N SER A 99 0.48 -10.63 -4.56
CA SER A 99 0.03 -11.03 -5.88
C SER A 99 -0.20 -12.55 -5.93
N PRO A 100 -1.05 -13.08 -6.84
CA PRO A 100 -1.30 -14.52 -6.93
C PRO A 100 -0.02 -15.36 -7.10
N ALA A 101 0.93 -14.87 -7.87
CA ALA A 101 2.21 -15.53 -8.09
C ALA A 101 3.07 -15.54 -6.81
N ALA A 102 3.16 -14.39 -6.13
CA ALA A 102 3.86 -14.27 -4.86
C ALA A 102 3.22 -15.14 -3.77
N TYR A 103 1.88 -15.17 -3.71
CA TYR A 103 1.17 -16.00 -2.74
C TYR A 103 1.49 -17.49 -2.89
N THR A 104 1.51 -18.00 -4.13
CA THR A 104 1.87 -19.41 -4.39
C THR A 104 3.28 -19.72 -3.89
N LYS A 105 4.24 -18.86 -4.19
CA LYS A 105 5.64 -19.01 -3.76
C LYS A 105 5.79 -18.95 -2.24
N VAL A 106 5.16 -17.94 -1.61
CA VAL A 106 5.21 -17.73 -0.16
C VAL A 106 4.50 -18.85 0.59
N SER A 107 3.34 -19.33 0.11
CA SER A 107 2.63 -20.46 0.72
C SER A 107 3.49 -21.70 0.73
N LEU A 108 4.16 -22.02 -0.39
CA LEU A 108 5.07 -23.16 -0.47
C LEU A 108 6.26 -23.00 0.50
N ALA A 109 6.81 -21.77 0.60
CA ALA A 109 7.90 -21.49 1.54
C ALA A 109 7.47 -21.69 3.01
N ILE A 110 6.25 -21.25 3.36
CA ILE A 110 5.66 -21.46 4.69
C ILE A 110 5.49 -22.96 4.95
N ASP A 111 4.93 -23.73 4.01
CA ASP A 111 4.72 -25.17 4.17
C ASP A 111 6.04 -25.92 4.37
N ASN A 112 7.06 -25.56 3.57
CA ASN A 112 8.41 -26.13 3.72
C ASN A 112 9.02 -25.78 5.09
N LYS A 113 8.83 -24.53 5.57
CA LYS A 113 9.33 -24.11 6.88
C LYS A 113 8.62 -24.86 8.02
N VAL A 114 7.29 -25.01 7.92
CA VAL A 114 6.48 -25.78 8.87
C VAL A 114 6.94 -27.24 8.92
N ALA A 115 7.15 -27.87 7.75
CA ALA A 115 7.61 -29.25 7.66
C ALA A 115 9.03 -29.41 8.27
N GLN A 116 9.93 -28.48 7.96
CA GLN A 116 11.28 -28.45 8.53
C GLN A 116 11.23 -28.38 10.06
N LEU A 117 10.50 -27.39 10.61
CA LEU A 117 10.39 -27.19 12.06
C LEU A 117 9.70 -28.34 12.78
N SER A 118 8.78 -29.03 12.10
CA SER A 118 8.13 -30.24 12.64
C SER A 118 9.06 -31.45 12.70
N ALA A 119 10.01 -31.54 11.77
CA ALA A 119 11.01 -32.61 11.73
C ALA A 119 12.18 -32.35 12.69
N GLU A 120 12.52 -31.09 12.91
CA GLU A 120 13.51 -30.67 13.90
C GLU A 120 12.84 -30.71 15.28
N HIS A 121 13.06 -31.78 16.07
CA HIS A 121 12.51 -31.88 17.42
C HIS A 121 12.99 -30.82 18.41
N GLU A 122 13.89 -29.96 18.02
CA GLU A 122 14.28 -28.75 18.73
C GLU A 122 13.27 -27.63 18.48
N LEU A 123 12.45 -27.35 19.48
CA LEU A 123 11.52 -26.21 19.49
C LEU A 123 12.30 -24.89 19.47
N GLY A 124 12.79 -24.51 18.29
CA GLY A 124 13.30 -23.16 18.04
C GLY A 124 12.15 -22.22 17.67
N SER A 125 12.15 -21.01 18.18
CA SER A 125 11.30 -19.94 17.71
C SER A 125 12.12 -18.93 16.93
N TYR A 126 11.48 -18.34 15.92
CA TYR A 126 12.07 -17.30 15.10
C TYR A 126 11.24 -16.03 15.27
N TYR A 127 11.91 -14.90 15.35
CA TYR A 127 11.26 -13.59 15.27
C TYR A 127 12.22 -12.58 14.64
N PHE A 128 11.65 -11.51 14.09
CA PHE A 128 12.42 -10.48 13.42
C PHE A 128 12.25 -9.14 14.11
N VAL A 129 13.35 -8.50 14.44
CA VAL A 129 13.37 -7.16 15.02
C VAL A 129 13.74 -6.17 13.93
N VAL A 130 12.74 -5.45 13.43
CA VAL A 130 12.97 -4.41 12.41
C VAL A 130 13.74 -3.26 13.04
N ARG A 131 14.87 -2.90 12.46
CA ARG A 131 15.66 -1.72 12.84
C ARG A 131 15.31 -0.50 12.02
N ARG A 132 15.08 -0.68 10.72
CA ARG A 132 14.73 0.40 9.80
C ARG A 132 14.03 -0.12 8.56
N PHE A 133 13.37 0.80 7.88
CA PHE A 133 12.83 0.58 6.54
C PHE A 133 13.57 1.46 5.53
N GLU A 134 13.72 0.96 4.33
CA GLU A 134 14.19 1.72 3.17
C GLU A 134 13.18 1.53 2.05
N ALA A 135 12.88 2.59 1.29
CA ALA A 135 12.06 2.53 0.08
C ALA A 135 12.90 3.01 -1.10
N ASP A 136 12.76 2.33 -2.22
CA ASP A 136 13.37 2.73 -3.49
C ASP A 136 12.28 2.84 -4.56
N ASP A 137 11.78 4.05 -4.75
CA ASP A 137 10.72 4.35 -5.72
C ASP A 137 11.15 4.06 -7.16
N LYS A 138 12.45 4.10 -7.46
CA LYS A 138 12.97 3.82 -8.81
C LYS A 138 12.86 2.35 -9.16
N LEU A 139 13.03 1.49 -8.18
CA LEU A 139 12.89 0.04 -8.32
C LEU A 139 11.49 -0.46 -7.94
N GLY A 140 10.63 0.39 -7.37
CA GLY A 140 9.34 -0.02 -6.81
C GLY A 140 9.53 -1.06 -5.71
N ARG A 141 10.45 -0.83 -4.75
CA ARG A 141 10.78 -1.79 -3.71
C ARG A 141 10.79 -1.16 -2.34
N VAL A 142 10.32 -1.93 -1.37
CA VAL A 142 10.42 -1.59 0.05
C VAL A 142 11.24 -2.66 0.75
N PHE A 143 12.14 -2.25 1.63
CA PHE A 143 13.03 -3.12 2.36
C PHE A 143 12.78 -2.98 3.86
N ALA A 144 12.71 -4.11 4.57
CA ALA A 144 12.76 -4.16 6.03
C ALA A 144 14.12 -4.74 6.44
N LEU A 145 14.92 -3.93 7.13
CA LEU A 145 16.24 -4.31 7.61
C LEU A 145 16.20 -4.48 9.13
N GLY A 146 16.78 -5.56 9.61
CA GLY A 146 16.75 -5.86 11.03
C GLY A 146 17.57 -7.08 11.40
N ASP A 147 17.25 -7.65 12.54
CA ASP A 147 17.91 -8.84 13.06
C ASP A 147 16.90 -10.00 13.13
N LEU A 148 17.25 -11.11 12.49
CA LEU A 148 16.52 -12.36 12.63
C LEU A 148 17.06 -13.09 13.84
N HIS A 149 16.21 -13.25 14.83
CA HIS A 149 16.50 -14.00 16.03
C HIS A 149 16.10 -15.46 15.87
N THR A 150 17.01 -16.32 16.27
CA THR A 150 16.76 -17.77 16.41
C THR A 150 16.93 -18.13 17.88
N VAL A 151 15.83 -18.48 18.52
CA VAL A 151 15.80 -18.83 19.93
C VAL A 151 15.66 -20.35 20.09
N ASN A 152 16.56 -20.96 20.80
CA ASN A 152 16.44 -22.33 21.25
C ASN A 152 16.62 -22.40 22.77
N ALA A 153 16.51 -23.61 23.36
CA ALA A 153 16.61 -23.82 24.80
C ALA A 153 17.92 -23.30 25.42
N ALA A 154 18.99 -23.18 24.64
CA ALA A 154 20.33 -22.85 25.13
C ALA A 154 20.71 -21.38 24.89
N ARG A 155 20.19 -20.72 23.83
CA ARG A 155 20.63 -19.39 23.44
C ARG A 155 19.65 -18.69 22.48
N ASP A 156 19.71 -17.37 22.47
CA ASP A 156 19.17 -16.48 21.43
C ASP A 156 20.34 -16.00 20.57
N THR A 157 20.25 -16.20 19.26
CA THR A 157 21.23 -15.71 18.29
C THR A 157 20.56 -14.76 17.33
N ALA A 158 21.14 -13.58 17.16
CA ALA A 158 20.67 -12.53 16.25
C ALA A 158 21.61 -12.42 15.05
N GLU A 159 21.05 -12.42 13.86
CA GLU A 159 21.79 -12.21 12.62
C GLU A 159 21.16 -11.09 11.80
N PRO A 160 21.97 -10.18 11.19
CA PRO A 160 21.44 -9.14 10.33
C PRO A 160 20.79 -9.76 9.09
N TRP A 161 19.56 -9.34 8.80
CA TRP A 161 18.73 -9.87 7.73
C TRP A 161 17.94 -8.78 7.03
N VAL A 162 17.70 -8.94 5.75
CA VAL A 162 16.91 -8.04 4.93
C VAL A 162 15.75 -8.79 4.30
N PHE A 163 14.57 -8.22 4.42
CA PHE A 163 13.39 -8.61 3.63
C PHE A 163 13.17 -7.54 2.56
N GLU A 164 13.03 -7.96 1.33
CA GLU A 164 12.83 -7.13 0.15
C GLU A 164 11.50 -7.45 -0.48
N TYR A 165 10.72 -6.41 -0.75
CA TYR A 165 9.38 -6.48 -1.30
C TYR A 165 9.29 -5.62 -2.55
N PRO A 166 9.32 -6.20 -3.77
CA PRO A 166 8.82 -5.53 -4.96
C PRO A 166 7.34 -5.22 -4.77
N VAL A 167 6.94 -3.96 -5.01
CA VAL A 167 5.58 -3.51 -4.74
C VAL A 167 4.99 -2.77 -5.93
N HIS A 168 3.68 -2.92 -6.12
CA HIS A 168 2.90 -2.03 -6.96
C HIS A 168 1.62 -1.60 -6.25
N PHE A 169 1.01 -0.51 -6.74
CA PHE A 169 -0.21 0.05 -6.17
C PHE A 169 -1.35 -0.09 -7.16
N SER A 170 -2.48 -0.60 -6.69
CA SER A 170 -3.68 -0.75 -7.50
C SER A 170 -4.93 -0.66 -6.63
N ASN A 171 -5.88 0.17 -7.05
CA ASN A 171 -7.19 0.30 -6.39
C ASN A 171 -7.09 0.53 -4.87
N TYR A 172 -6.25 1.50 -4.44
CA TYR A 172 -6.04 1.84 -3.03
C TYR A 172 -5.37 0.73 -2.20
N GLN A 173 -4.73 -0.22 -2.85
CA GLN A 173 -4.01 -1.32 -2.21
C GLN A 173 -2.55 -1.35 -2.63
N MET A 174 -1.68 -1.68 -1.67
CA MET A 174 -0.30 -2.05 -1.94
C MET A 174 -0.24 -3.57 -2.09
N ILE A 175 0.23 -4.03 -3.24
CA ILE A 175 0.41 -5.43 -3.55
C ILE A 175 1.90 -5.73 -3.60
N LEU A 176 2.31 -6.77 -2.89
CA LEU A 176 3.67 -7.29 -2.88
C LEU A 176 3.79 -8.33 -3.99
N ASP A 177 4.65 -8.07 -4.97
CA ASP A 177 4.84 -8.94 -6.15
C ASP A 177 5.79 -10.10 -5.89
N ASP A 178 6.63 -9.98 -4.89
CA ASP A 178 7.50 -11.05 -4.40
C ASP A 178 7.90 -10.78 -2.94
N VAL A 179 8.45 -11.80 -2.31
CA VAL A 179 9.12 -11.71 -1.02
C VAL A 179 10.48 -12.37 -1.16
N VAL A 180 11.52 -11.55 -1.06
CA VAL A 180 12.91 -12.01 -1.09
C VAL A 180 13.54 -11.72 0.26
N SER A 181 14.27 -12.68 0.82
CA SER A 181 15.01 -12.45 2.06
C SER A 181 16.44 -12.96 1.94
N TYR A 182 17.35 -12.22 2.56
CA TYR A 182 18.77 -12.56 2.52
C TYR A 182 19.51 -12.06 3.77
N LYS A 183 20.61 -12.71 4.08
CA LYS A 183 21.48 -12.34 5.20
C LYS A 183 22.31 -11.12 4.82
N GLY A 184 22.36 -10.12 5.70
CA GLY A 184 23.11 -8.90 5.51
C GLY A 184 22.46 -7.69 6.16
N ASP A 185 23.16 -6.56 6.12
CA ASP A 185 22.77 -5.29 6.72
C ASP A 185 22.48 -4.18 5.69
N LYS A 186 22.51 -4.52 4.40
CA LYS A 186 22.36 -3.56 3.28
C LYS A 186 21.24 -3.99 2.35
N ALA A 187 20.36 -3.06 2.04
CA ALA A 187 19.36 -3.24 1.01
C ALA A 187 19.99 -3.27 -0.39
N HIS A 188 19.52 -4.16 -1.26
CA HIS A 188 19.93 -4.20 -2.67
C HIS A 188 19.13 -3.14 -3.48
N ASN A 189 19.20 -1.89 -3.03
CA ASN A 189 18.58 -0.75 -3.67
C ASN A 189 19.34 -0.30 -4.93
N SER A 190 18.82 0.71 -5.63
CA SER A 190 19.41 1.23 -6.88
C SER A 190 20.86 1.71 -6.71
N ASP A 191 21.22 2.21 -5.55
CA ASP A 191 22.60 2.67 -5.28
C ASP A 191 23.56 1.50 -5.06
N TRP A 192 23.10 0.45 -4.37
CA TRP A 192 23.84 -0.80 -4.22
C TRP A 192 24.11 -1.46 -5.59
N ILE A 193 23.08 -1.55 -6.45
CA ILE A 193 23.19 -2.12 -7.79
C ILE A 193 24.24 -1.35 -8.62
N LYS A 194 24.19 0.00 -8.61
CA LYS A 194 25.16 0.84 -9.30
C LYS A 194 26.60 0.64 -8.76
N ALA A 195 26.74 0.46 -7.46
CA ALA A 195 28.05 0.21 -6.84
C ALA A 195 28.64 -1.14 -7.26
N GLN A 196 27.80 -2.16 -7.47
CA GLN A 196 28.25 -3.47 -7.97
C GLN A 196 28.63 -3.45 -9.46
N GLN A 197 27.96 -2.63 -10.28
CA GLN A 197 28.29 -2.49 -11.71
C GLN A 197 29.60 -1.75 -11.98
N LYS A 198 30.15 -1.04 -10.98
CA LYS A 198 31.40 -0.29 -11.06
C LYS A 198 32.64 -1.09 -10.63
N LYS A 199 32.46 -2.31 -10.15
CA LYS A 199 33.51 -3.26 -9.76
C LYS A 199 33.84 -4.20 -10.91
#